data_e19e8be1bbea5260dd46ec4d1c950019
#
_entry.id   e19e8be1bbea5260dd46ec4d1c950019
#
_cell.length_a   1.000
_cell.length_b   1.000
_cell.length_c   1.000
_cell.angle_alpha   90.00
_cell.angle_beta   90.00
_cell.angle_gamma   90.00
#
_symmetry.space_group_name_H-M   'P 1'
#
loop_
_entity.id
_entity.type
_entity.pdbx_description
1 polymer ?
#
loop_
_entity_poly.entity_id
_entity_poly.type
_entity_poly.pdbx_seq_one_letter_code
_entity_poly.pdbx_strand_id
1 'polypeptide(L)'
;MRPITLKFKTFLETIKINKPKIKFINNISCNYEISSKNIKNSLIKQLYSPINWIKCIKFIEKQNILNVIEFTPKNLLKKISQKITNNLNIDSIYNVETFLLTFKKYKI
;
A
#
# COMPACT_ATOMS: atom_id res chain seq x y z
N MET A 1 2.08 -22.46 5.97
CA MET A 1 2.37 -21.02 6.21
C MET A 1 3.03 -20.75 7.56
N ARG A 2 2.66 -21.48 8.62
CA ARG A 2 3.23 -21.24 9.96
C ARG A 2 4.75 -21.39 10.05
N PRO A 3 5.41 -22.40 9.44
CA PRO A 3 6.87 -22.48 9.48
C PRO A 3 7.57 -21.30 8.83
N ILE A 4 7.05 -20.83 7.71
CA ILE A 4 7.55 -19.63 7.01
C ILE A 4 7.29 -18.38 7.86
N THR A 5 6.13 -18.31 8.52
CA THR A 5 5.77 -17.21 9.40
C THR A 5 6.75 -17.06 10.56
N LEU A 6 7.12 -18.16 11.19
CA LEU A 6 8.08 -18.15 12.28
C LEU A 6 9.48 -17.71 11.82
N LYS A 7 9.95 -18.22 10.70
CA LYS A 7 11.23 -17.81 10.10
C LYS A 7 11.23 -16.31 9.76
N PHE A 8 10.16 -15.84 9.16
CA PHE A 8 10.01 -14.43 8.81
C PHE A 8 10.00 -13.53 10.04
N LYS A 9 9.25 -13.91 11.07
CA LYS A 9 9.22 -13.20 12.35
C LYS A 9 10.62 -13.09 12.97
N THR A 10 11.34 -14.20 13.03
CA THR A 10 12.70 -14.23 13.57
C THR A 10 13.63 -13.33 12.78
N PHE A 11 13.52 -13.36 11.46
CA PHE A 11 14.30 -12.48 10.57
C PHE A 11 13.97 -11.00 10.79
N LEU A 12 12.69 -10.65 10.90
CA LEU A 12 12.25 -9.25 11.13
C LEU A 12 12.74 -8.71 12.47
N GLU A 13 12.91 -9.55 13.48
CA GLU A 13 13.45 -9.13 14.76
C GLU A 13 14.88 -8.61 14.64
N THR A 14 15.63 -9.04 13.63
CA THR A 14 17.00 -8.59 13.35
C THR A 14 17.04 -7.29 12.54
N ILE A 15 15.92 -6.88 11.95
CA ILE A 15 15.85 -5.70 11.08
C ILE A 15 15.28 -4.53 11.87
N LYS A 16 15.97 -3.39 11.79
CA LYS A 16 15.47 -2.14 12.36
C LYS A 16 14.50 -1.49 11.37
N ILE A 17 13.26 -1.30 11.81
CA ILE A 17 12.26 -0.54 11.05
C ILE A 17 12.02 0.78 11.80
N ASN A 18 12.26 1.88 11.11
CA ASN A 18 12.04 3.19 11.67
C ASN A 18 10.56 3.58 11.60
N LYS A 19 10.15 4.49 12.48
CA LYS A 19 8.84 5.10 12.43
C LYS A 19 8.68 5.82 11.08
N PRO A 20 7.51 5.65 10.39
CA PRO A 20 7.31 6.31 9.10
C PRO A 20 7.35 7.83 9.20
N LYS A 21 8.02 8.47 8.25
CA LYS A 21 8.02 9.94 8.12
C LYS A 21 6.82 10.44 7.30
N ILE A 22 6.27 9.58 6.46
CA ILE A 22 5.09 9.84 5.64
C ILE A 22 3.97 8.96 6.16
N LYS A 23 2.73 9.42 6.07
CA LYS A 23 1.58 8.63 6.49
C LYS A 23 1.54 7.31 5.73
N PHE A 24 1.49 6.22 6.44
CA PHE A 24 1.52 4.86 5.92
C PHE A 24 0.20 4.16 6.25
N ILE A 25 -0.43 3.56 5.24
CA ILE A 25 -1.66 2.79 5.41
C ILE A 25 -1.32 1.31 5.36
N ASN A 26 -1.75 0.61 6.40
CA ASN A 26 -1.50 -0.82 6.56
C ASN A 26 -2.60 -1.62 5.83
N ASN A 27 -2.20 -2.62 5.04
CA ASN A 27 -3.14 -3.47 4.30
C ASN A 27 -3.96 -4.40 5.18
N ILE A 28 -3.54 -4.65 6.40
CA ILE A 28 -4.26 -5.53 7.32
C ILE A 28 -5.31 -4.76 8.10
N SER A 29 -4.92 -3.66 8.73
CA SER A 29 -5.84 -2.82 9.49
C SER A 29 -6.64 -1.89 8.60
N CYS A 30 -6.15 -1.61 7.40
CA CYS A 30 -6.69 -0.59 6.48
C CYS A 30 -6.81 0.77 7.17
N ASN A 31 -5.78 1.14 7.92
CA ASN A 31 -5.72 2.36 8.70
C ASN A 31 -4.28 2.87 8.74
N TYR A 32 -4.08 4.11 9.24
CA TYR A 32 -2.74 4.63 9.42
C TYR A 32 -1.98 3.83 10.47
N GLU A 33 -0.72 3.56 10.17
CA GLU A 33 0.17 2.84 11.07
C GLU A 33 1.42 3.68 11.32
N ILE A 34 1.77 3.91 12.57
CA ILE A 34 2.88 4.78 12.97
C ILE A 34 3.95 4.08 13.80
N SER A 35 3.62 2.96 14.43
CA SER A 35 4.55 2.22 15.28
C SER A 35 5.34 1.21 14.46
N SER A 36 6.68 1.22 14.62
CA SER A 36 7.54 0.23 13.98
C SER A 36 7.21 -1.21 14.41
N LYS A 37 6.81 -1.38 15.67
CA LYS A 37 6.37 -2.68 16.20
C LYS A 37 5.11 -3.16 15.50
N ASN A 38 4.13 -2.30 15.33
CA ASN A 38 2.88 -2.64 14.65
C ASN A 38 3.10 -2.92 13.16
N ILE A 39 4.02 -2.20 12.52
CA ILE A 39 4.40 -2.45 11.13
C ILE A 39 4.99 -3.86 10.99
N LYS A 40 5.90 -4.25 11.87
CA LYS A 40 6.47 -5.60 11.87
C LYS A 40 5.40 -6.67 12.07
N ASN A 41 4.50 -6.46 13.03
CA ASN A 41 3.40 -7.39 13.29
C ASN A 41 2.46 -7.53 12.09
N SER A 42 2.18 -6.43 11.40
CA SER A 42 1.35 -6.45 10.20
C SER A 42 2.01 -7.16 9.04
N LEU A 43 3.31 -6.98 8.84
CA LEU A 43 4.06 -7.70 7.81
C LEU A 43 4.00 -9.21 8.04
N ILE A 44 4.06 -9.65 9.29
CA ILE A 44 3.92 -11.06 9.64
C ILE A 44 2.50 -11.55 9.34
N LYS A 45 1.48 -10.78 9.74
CA LYS A 45 0.07 -11.13 9.50
C LYS A 45 -0.28 -11.21 8.02
N GLN A 46 0.38 -10.43 7.17
CA GLN A 46 0.15 -10.46 5.73
C GLN A 46 0.45 -11.82 5.10
N LEU A 47 1.30 -12.65 5.74
CA LEU A 47 1.62 -13.98 5.25
C LEU A 47 0.44 -14.95 5.32
N TYR A 48 -0.51 -14.73 6.22
CA TYR A 48 -1.62 -15.66 6.44
C TYR A 48 -2.99 -14.98 6.51
N SER A 49 -3.05 -13.66 6.37
CA SER A 49 -4.32 -12.92 6.41
C SER A 49 -4.69 -12.39 5.04
N PRO A 50 -5.97 -12.40 4.65
CA PRO A 50 -6.39 -11.81 3.39
C PRO A 50 -6.26 -10.29 3.42
N ILE A 51 -5.92 -9.70 2.27
CA ILE A 51 -5.88 -8.26 2.09
C ILE A 51 -7.27 -7.78 1.71
N ASN A 52 -7.80 -6.81 2.45
CA ASN A 52 -9.07 -6.17 2.13
C ASN A 52 -8.84 -4.88 1.35
N TRP A 53 -8.66 -4.99 0.03
CA TRP A 53 -8.39 -3.86 -0.84
C TRP A 53 -9.53 -2.84 -0.86
N ILE A 54 -10.77 -3.32 -0.84
CA ILE A 54 -11.96 -2.45 -0.83
C ILE A 54 -11.93 -1.52 0.38
N LYS A 55 -11.64 -2.06 1.56
CA LYS A 55 -11.57 -1.29 2.80
C LYS A 55 -10.45 -0.26 2.76
N CYS A 56 -9.28 -0.62 2.20
CA CYS A 56 -8.16 0.30 2.07
C CYS A 56 -8.49 1.46 1.14
N ILE A 57 -9.10 1.21 0.01
CA ILE A 57 -9.50 2.25 -0.96
C ILE A 57 -10.56 3.18 -0.37
N LYS A 58 -11.53 2.63 0.34
CA LYS A 58 -12.54 3.44 1.01
C LYS A 58 -11.95 4.30 2.13
N PHE A 59 -10.96 3.79 2.83
CA PHE A 59 -10.24 4.58 3.84
C PHE A 59 -9.49 5.75 3.20
N ILE A 60 -8.78 5.52 2.10
CA ILE A 60 -8.08 6.57 1.35
C ILE A 60 -9.05 7.65 0.92
N GLU A 61 -10.20 7.27 0.39
CA GLU A 61 -11.24 8.18 -0.05
C GLU A 61 -11.76 9.05 1.12
N LYS A 62 -11.97 8.44 2.29
CA LYS A 62 -12.40 9.17 3.50
C LYS A 62 -11.39 10.19 3.98
N GLN A 63 -10.11 10.00 3.68
CA GLN A 63 -9.05 10.93 4.05
C GLN A 63 -8.96 12.13 3.10
N ASN A 64 -9.92 12.29 2.18
CA ASN A 64 -9.94 13.35 1.16
C ASN A 64 -8.71 13.32 0.24
N ILE A 65 -8.13 12.17 0.06
CA ILE A 65 -7.06 11.95 -0.92
C ILE A 65 -7.74 11.71 -2.27
N LEU A 66 -7.47 12.56 -3.25
CA LEU A 66 -8.12 12.48 -4.56
C LEU A 66 -7.23 11.84 -5.63
N ASN A 67 -5.92 11.94 -5.48
CA ASN A 67 -4.95 11.47 -6.46
C ASN A 67 -4.13 10.32 -5.90
N VAL A 68 -4.08 9.21 -6.64
CA VAL A 68 -3.34 8.01 -6.27
C VAL A 68 -2.45 7.59 -7.43
N ILE A 69 -1.21 7.23 -7.12
CA ILE A 69 -0.27 6.72 -8.10
C ILE A 69 0.09 5.28 -7.74
N GLU A 70 -0.09 4.38 -8.70
CA GLU A 70 0.26 2.98 -8.57
C GLU A 70 1.63 2.72 -9.20
N PHE A 71 2.53 2.10 -8.46
CA PHE A 71 3.82 1.64 -8.95
C PHE A 71 3.78 0.13 -9.08
N THR A 72 3.48 -0.37 -10.28
CA THR A 72 3.39 -1.81 -10.54
C THR A 72 3.80 -2.14 -11.96
N PRO A 73 4.15 -3.41 -12.26
CA PRO A 73 4.42 -3.83 -13.63
C PRO A 73 3.21 -3.73 -14.57
N LYS A 74 2.00 -3.71 -14.01
CA LYS A 74 0.72 -3.65 -14.75
C LYS A 74 -0.24 -2.74 -14.01
N ASN A 75 -1.28 -2.28 -14.68
CA ASN A 75 -2.30 -1.40 -14.09
C ASN A 75 -3.45 -2.15 -13.40
N LEU A 76 -3.16 -3.28 -12.78
CA LEU A 76 -4.18 -4.15 -12.17
C LEU A 76 -4.91 -3.49 -11.02
N LEU A 77 -4.18 -2.88 -10.09
CA LEU A 77 -4.78 -2.23 -8.92
C LEU A 77 -5.61 -1.01 -9.32
N LYS A 78 -5.18 -0.27 -10.34
CA LYS A 78 -5.97 0.83 -10.91
C LYS A 78 -7.33 0.34 -11.38
N LYS A 79 -7.36 -0.75 -12.15
CA LYS A 79 -8.61 -1.33 -12.68
C LYS A 79 -9.53 -1.80 -11.55
N ILE A 80 -8.99 -2.48 -10.56
CA ILE A 80 -9.75 -2.95 -9.41
C ILE A 80 -10.31 -1.77 -8.61
N SER A 81 -9.49 -0.77 -8.34
CA SER A 81 -9.89 0.40 -7.55
C SER A 81 -10.95 1.24 -8.26
N GLN A 82 -10.90 1.36 -9.58
CA GLN A 82 -11.90 2.07 -10.37
C GLN A 82 -13.28 1.41 -10.31
N LYS A 83 -13.34 0.11 -10.05
CA LYS A 83 -14.60 -0.60 -9.81
C LYS A 83 -15.17 -0.34 -8.42
N ILE A 84 -14.34 0.08 -7.48
CA ILE A 84 -14.76 0.35 -6.10
C ILE A 84 -15.29 1.77 -5.96
N THR A 85 -14.63 2.74 -6.59
CA THR A 85 -15.01 4.15 -6.50
C THR A 85 -14.65 4.92 -7.77
N ASN A 86 -15.42 5.97 -8.06
CA ASN A 86 -15.15 6.92 -9.13
C ASN A 86 -14.52 8.22 -8.61
N ASN A 87 -14.32 8.34 -7.29
CA ASN A 87 -13.90 9.59 -6.66
C ASN A 87 -12.38 9.77 -6.60
N LEU A 88 -11.62 8.74 -7.02
CA LEU A 88 -10.16 8.79 -7.02
C LEU A 88 -9.62 8.89 -8.46
N ASN A 89 -8.67 9.79 -8.65
CA ASN A 89 -7.86 9.84 -9.86
C ASN A 89 -6.67 8.90 -9.68
N ILE A 90 -6.64 7.81 -10.42
CA ILE A 90 -5.63 6.78 -10.27
C ILE A 90 -4.77 6.73 -11.53
N ASP A 91 -3.48 6.95 -11.38
CA ASP A 91 -2.49 6.82 -12.44
C ASP A 91 -1.56 5.64 -12.12
N SER A 92 -1.12 4.94 -13.17
CA SER A 92 -0.20 3.81 -13.01
C SER A 92 1.14 4.14 -13.65
N ILE A 93 2.23 3.85 -12.94
CA ILE A 93 3.59 3.97 -13.45
C ILE A 93 4.16 2.56 -13.57
N TYR A 94 4.37 2.11 -14.81
CA TYR A 94 4.91 0.78 -15.08
C TYR A 94 6.00 0.78 -16.17
N ASN A 95 6.31 1.95 -16.74
CA ASN A 95 7.41 2.12 -17.70
C ASN A 95 7.84 3.59 -17.71
N VAL A 96 8.87 3.90 -18.51
CA VAL A 96 9.41 5.27 -18.61
C VAL A 96 8.36 6.24 -19.17
N GLU A 97 7.58 5.83 -20.14
CA GLU A 97 6.56 6.68 -20.77
C GLU A 97 5.50 7.10 -19.75
N THR A 98 4.92 6.16 -19.00
CA THR A 98 3.91 6.46 -17.99
C THR A 98 4.50 7.27 -16.83
N PHE A 99 5.77 7.06 -16.49
CA PHE A 99 6.47 7.88 -15.52
C PHE A 99 6.54 9.34 -15.97
N LEU A 100 6.95 9.60 -17.21
CA LEU A 100 7.06 10.95 -17.74
C LEU A 100 5.71 11.66 -17.82
N LEU A 101 4.66 10.94 -18.24
CA LEU A 101 3.30 11.48 -18.31
C LEU A 101 2.80 11.88 -16.91
N THR A 102 3.01 11.01 -15.92
CA THR A 102 2.59 11.27 -14.54
C THR A 102 3.39 12.42 -13.93
N PHE A 103 4.68 12.47 -14.19
CA PHE A 103 5.55 13.55 -13.74
C PHE A 103 5.06 14.91 -14.27
N LYS A 104 4.75 14.99 -15.56
CA LYS A 104 4.18 16.19 -16.18
C LYS A 104 2.85 16.59 -15.57
N LYS A 105 1.94 15.61 -15.40
CA LYS A 105 0.60 15.82 -14.89
C LYS A 105 0.61 16.44 -13.49
N TYR A 106 1.47 15.97 -12.61
CA TYR A 106 1.53 16.42 -11.23
C TYR A 106 2.63 17.45 -10.96
N LYS A 107 3.43 17.79 -11.94
CA LYS A 107 4.56 18.75 -11.82
C LYS A 107 5.50 18.42 -10.64
N ILE A 108 5.81 17.15 -10.54
CA ILE A 108 6.68 16.66 -9.47
C ILE A 108 8.13 17.13 -9.67
#